data_c63fc2932f194c833aae25324e04657f
#
_entry.id   c63fc2932f194c833aae25324e04657f
#
_cell.length_a   1.000
_cell.length_b   1.000
_cell.length_c   1.000
_cell.angle_alpha   90.00
_cell.angle_beta   90.00
_cell.angle_gamma   90.00
#
_symmetry.space_group_name_H-M   'P 1'
#
loop_
_entity.id
_entity.type
_entity.pdbx_description
1 polymer ?
#
loop_
_entity_poly.entity_id
_entity_poly.type
_entity_poly.pdbx_seq_one_letter_code
_entity_poly.pdbx_strand_id
1 'polypeptide(L)'
;PKDISSSQQLDAAINYLRKKGEEEIDTSEFEKVCGIGVKVTPDDIRAEVNNLMKPKLDIIKKQRYNYPSLNILYDLKNKFSFFDNKLAKKIIDEEINKVLGGKNEEELKEEKLRKEFEELKAKQKKEKKNFSEEDKQKMQQIKEELKKFDEINKKLKEELKEEEEETETDKLSKLMARDMKSSLNPPELLKKHLEATGGKIITRFPPEPNGYLHLGHAKAMRFCFTSASKNGGHCYLRLDDTNPEKENEEFIESVKENVNWLGYKPWKVTFASDYLKELYEIAIKLIKKGLAYVDNLTKEQISEYREKKRDSPYRNRTIEENLKLFNMMKQGRFEEKECCLRLKIDMQHSNPCMRDPVAYRIKYVPHPHAGSDWCIYPTYDFTHCLNDSLENITHSLCTLEFEIRRDSYYWLLEAAEMYRPFVWEYSRLNVSHVVVSKRKLLQLVNSHAVTGWNDPRMPTIDGLRRRGYTPDAINNFVDRVGVTRRGNENIISITWLENSIRTDLDNKAPRTMAVIDPLK
;
A
#
# COMPACT_ATOMS: atom_id res chain seq x y z
N PRO A 1 4.01 -35.71 -22.30
CA PRO A 1 2.86 -34.92 -22.38
C PRO A 1 1.56 -35.47 -22.89
N LYS A 2 1.11 -36.69 -22.47
CA LYS A 2 -0.28 -37.11 -22.72
C LYS A 2 -1.27 -36.44 -21.75
N ASP A 3 -0.79 -35.69 -20.77
CA ASP A 3 -1.56 -35.19 -19.63
C ASP A 3 -1.80 -33.66 -19.67
N ILE A 4 -1.28 -32.95 -20.68
CA ILE A 4 -1.61 -31.53 -20.94
C ILE A 4 -2.85 -31.48 -21.82
N SER A 5 -3.95 -31.02 -21.25
CA SER A 5 -5.29 -31.03 -21.89
C SER A 5 -5.78 -29.64 -22.31
N SER A 6 -5.09 -28.56 -21.92
CA SER A 6 -5.49 -27.20 -22.26
C SER A 6 -4.34 -26.33 -22.74
N SER A 7 -4.66 -25.30 -23.55
CA SER A 7 -3.67 -24.32 -24.01
C SER A 7 -2.99 -23.60 -22.84
N GLN A 8 -3.70 -23.36 -21.75
CA GLN A 8 -3.16 -22.72 -20.55
C GLN A 8 -2.10 -23.59 -19.85
N GLN A 9 -2.36 -24.90 -19.77
CA GLN A 9 -1.38 -25.86 -19.24
C GLN A 9 -0.13 -25.93 -20.14
N LEU A 10 -0.33 -25.87 -21.46
CA LEU A 10 0.77 -25.85 -22.41
C LEU A 10 1.63 -24.58 -22.27
N ASP A 11 1.00 -23.42 -22.14
CA ASP A 11 1.69 -22.14 -21.94
C ASP A 11 2.45 -22.12 -20.60
N ALA A 12 1.87 -22.67 -19.54
CA ALA A 12 2.54 -22.82 -18.25
C ALA A 12 3.76 -23.76 -18.35
N ALA A 13 3.63 -24.87 -19.08
CA ALA A 13 4.73 -25.80 -19.33
C ALA A 13 5.87 -25.15 -20.12
N ILE A 14 5.55 -24.43 -21.20
CA ILE A 14 6.53 -23.70 -22.00
C ILE A 14 7.25 -22.65 -21.16
N ASN A 15 6.52 -21.89 -20.34
CA ASN A 15 7.10 -20.86 -19.48
C ASN A 15 7.98 -21.46 -18.38
N TYR A 16 7.58 -22.58 -17.78
CA TYR A 16 8.39 -23.31 -16.81
C TYR A 16 9.71 -23.78 -17.44
N LEU A 17 9.65 -24.43 -18.59
CA LEU A 17 10.83 -24.92 -19.31
C LEU A 17 11.78 -23.79 -19.74
N ARG A 18 11.22 -22.66 -20.21
CA ARG A 18 12.02 -21.46 -20.54
C ARG A 18 12.75 -20.88 -19.32
N LYS A 19 12.13 -20.97 -18.14
CA LYS A 19 12.68 -20.43 -16.89
C LYS A 19 13.78 -21.32 -16.31
N LYS A 20 13.67 -22.65 -16.49
CA LYS A 20 14.65 -23.64 -16.04
C LYS A 20 15.87 -23.76 -16.97
N GLY A 21 15.73 -23.44 -18.25
CA GLY A 21 16.82 -23.51 -19.22
C GLY A 21 17.38 -24.92 -19.35
N GLU A 22 18.66 -25.11 -19.02
CA GLU A 22 19.39 -26.41 -19.07
C GLU A 22 19.40 -27.13 -17.70
N GLU A 23 18.74 -26.58 -16.67
CA GLU A 23 18.67 -27.23 -15.36
C GLU A 23 17.79 -28.48 -15.39
N GLU A 24 18.09 -29.45 -14.50
CA GLU A 24 17.32 -30.67 -14.35
C GLU A 24 15.87 -30.38 -13.93
N ILE A 25 14.93 -31.04 -14.62
CA ILE A 25 13.48 -30.78 -14.41
C ILE A 25 13.00 -31.64 -13.26
N ASP A 26 12.55 -30.97 -12.17
CA ASP A 26 11.77 -31.63 -11.13
C ASP A 26 10.35 -31.92 -11.66
N THR A 27 10.07 -33.21 -11.86
CA THR A 27 8.79 -33.68 -12.42
C THR A 27 7.61 -33.27 -11.53
N SER A 28 7.78 -33.31 -10.22
CA SER A 28 6.71 -32.99 -9.25
C SER A 28 6.40 -31.47 -9.25
N GLU A 29 7.43 -30.65 -9.32
CA GLU A 29 7.28 -29.19 -9.45
C GLU A 29 6.65 -28.82 -10.80
N PHE A 30 7.09 -29.48 -11.87
CA PHE A 30 6.55 -29.29 -13.22
C PHE A 30 5.06 -29.62 -13.29
N GLU A 31 4.65 -30.78 -12.77
CA GLU A 31 3.24 -31.21 -12.73
C GLU A 31 2.37 -30.20 -11.98
N LYS A 32 2.85 -29.74 -10.82
CA LYS A 32 2.14 -28.75 -10.00
C LYS A 32 2.00 -27.39 -10.69
N VAL A 33 3.08 -26.89 -11.31
CA VAL A 33 3.08 -25.60 -12.01
C VAL A 33 2.22 -25.65 -13.28
N CYS A 34 2.20 -26.78 -13.97
CA CYS A 34 1.39 -26.99 -15.18
C CYS A 34 -0.06 -27.39 -14.87
N GLY A 35 -0.40 -27.61 -13.60
CA GLY A 35 -1.75 -28.03 -13.21
C GLY A 35 -2.16 -29.40 -13.76
N ILE A 36 -1.20 -30.33 -13.89
CA ILE A 36 -1.48 -31.70 -14.33
C ILE A 36 -2.31 -32.37 -13.25
N GLY A 37 -3.45 -32.98 -13.64
CA GLY A 37 -4.39 -33.61 -12.71
C GLY A 37 -5.45 -32.67 -12.12
N VAL A 38 -5.36 -31.35 -12.32
CA VAL A 38 -6.41 -30.42 -11.92
C VAL A 38 -7.58 -30.50 -12.90
N LYS A 39 -8.72 -31.01 -12.43
CA LYS A 39 -9.98 -31.04 -13.22
C LYS A 39 -10.97 -30.08 -12.59
N VAL A 40 -11.27 -28.97 -13.28
CA VAL A 40 -12.34 -28.04 -12.91
C VAL A 40 -13.57 -28.42 -13.73
N THR A 41 -14.62 -28.89 -13.06
CA THR A 41 -15.86 -29.31 -13.74
C THR A 41 -16.76 -28.11 -14.05
N PRO A 42 -17.72 -28.24 -15.01
CA PRO A 42 -18.71 -27.18 -15.26
C PRO A 42 -19.54 -26.81 -14.02
N ASP A 43 -19.77 -27.77 -13.11
CA ASP A 43 -20.51 -27.54 -11.89
C ASP A 43 -19.68 -26.75 -10.86
N ASP A 44 -18.37 -27.00 -10.76
CA ASP A 44 -17.47 -26.19 -9.94
C ASP A 44 -17.43 -24.73 -10.42
N ILE A 45 -17.35 -24.53 -11.74
CA ILE A 45 -17.40 -23.20 -12.35
C ILE A 45 -18.73 -22.52 -12.02
N ARG A 46 -19.85 -23.21 -12.15
CA ARG A 46 -21.19 -22.67 -11.89
C ARG A 46 -21.39 -22.31 -10.43
N ALA A 47 -20.93 -23.14 -9.52
CA ALA A 47 -20.98 -22.88 -8.07
C ALA A 47 -20.19 -21.63 -7.69
N GLU A 48 -18.96 -21.51 -8.22
CA GLU A 48 -18.13 -20.33 -7.93
C GLU A 48 -18.62 -19.07 -8.62
N VAL A 49 -19.14 -19.14 -9.84
CA VAL A 49 -19.82 -18.03 -10.53
C VAL A 49 -20.97 -17.50 -9.68
N ASN A 50 -21.82 -18.37 -9.14
CA ASN A 50 -22.92 -17.97 -8.27
C ASN A 50 -22.44 -17.32 -6.98
N ASN A 51 -21.34 -17.79 -6.40
CA ASN A 51 -20.73 -17.18 -5.22
C ASN A 51 -20.16 -15.77 -5.52
N LEU A 52 -19.51 -15.61 -6.68
CA LEU A 52 -18.96 -14.33 -7.13
C LEU A 52 -20.04 -13.32 -7.54
N MET A 53 -21.19 -13.80 -7.99
CA MET A 53 -22.34 -12.97 -8.35
C MET A 53 -23.12 -12.46 -7.14
N LYS A 54 -23.21 -13.24 -6.05
CA LYS A 54 -24.00 -12.88 -4.85
C LYS A 54 -23.76 -11.43 -4.36
N PRO A 55 -22.52 -10.99 -4.11
CA PRO A 55 -22.25 -9.63 -3.65
C PRO A 55 -22.49 -8.55 -4.72
N LYS A 56 -22.70 -8.94 -5.97
CA LYS A 56 -22.83 -8.04 -7.12
C LYS A 56 -24.25 -8.04 -7.70
N LEU A 57 -25.19 -8.75 -7.08
CA LEU A 57 -26.55 -8.93 -7.60
C LEU A 57 -27.28 -7.59 -7.81
N ASP A 58 -27.14 -6.63 -6.90
CA ASP A 58 -27.80 -5.34 -7.00
C ASP A 58 -27.23 -4.52 -8.17
N ILE A 59 -25.92 -4.56 -8.35
CA ILE A 59 -25.24 -3.89 -9.49
C ILE A 59 -25.65 -4.56 -10.81
N ILE A 60 -25.67 -5.90 -10.84
CA ILE A 60 -26.10 -6.66 -12.02
C ILE A 60 -27.56 -6.32 -12.38
N LYS A 61 -28.45 -6.24 -11.38
CA LYS A 61 -29.85 -5.85 -11.61
C LYS A 61 -30.00 -4.40 -12.09
N LYS A 62 -29.20 -3.47 -11.59
CA LYS A 62 -29.20 -2.06 -12.00
C LYS A 62 -28.65 -1.86 -13.42
N GLN A 63 -27.48 -2.46 -13.71
CA GLN A 63 -26.84 -2.36 -15.03
C GLN A 63 -27.46 -3.29 -16.08
N ARG A 64 -28.19 -4.30 -15.63
CA ARG A 64 -28.80 -5.31 -16.48
C ARG A 64 -27.78 -5.90 -17.48
N TYR A 65 -28.12 -6.01 -18.75
CA TYR A 65 -27.26 -6.56 -19.80
C TYR A 65 -26.06 -5.67 -20.18
N ASN A 66 -25.92 -4.47 -19.62
CA ASN A 66 -24.73 -3.62 -19.75
C ASN A 66 -23.67 -3.92 -18.69
N TYR A 67 -23.95 -4.84 -17.74
CA TYR A 67 -22.95 -5.29 -16.77
C TYR A 67 -21.82 -6.05 -17.48
N PRO A 68 -20.53 -5.67 -17.26
CA PRO A 68 -19.40 -6.31 -17.93
C PRO A 68 -19.15 -7.70 -17.34
N SER A 69 -19.71 -8.75 -17.96
CA SER A 69 -19.56 -10.17 -17.53
C SER A 69 -18.09 -10.62 -17.45
N LEU A 70 -17.18 -9.93 -18.14
CA LEU A 70 -15.74 -10.15 -18.07
C LEU A 70 -15.16 -9.90 -16.66
N ASN A 71 -15.79 -9.08 -15.83
CA ASN A 71 -15.36 -8.86 -14.46
C ASN A 71 -15.50 -10.14 -13.62
N ILE A 72 -16.61 -10.88 -13.82
CA ILE A 72 -16.81 -12.17 -13.14
C ILE A 72 -15.79 -13.20 -13.65
N LEU A 73 -15.52 -13.21 -14.96
CA LEU A 73 -14.52 -14.09 -15.55
C LEU A 73 -13.11 -13.81 -15.01
N TYR A 74 -12.78 -12.54 -14.78
CA TYR A 74 -11.51 -12.15 -14.17
C TYR A 74 -11.41 -12.64 -12.72
N ASP A 75 -12.46 -12.47 -11.92
CA ASP A 75 -12.50 -12.95 -10.55
C ASP A 75 -12.42 -14.48 -10.48
N LEU A 76 -13.05 -15.18 -11.42
CA LEU A 76 -12.97 -16.64 -11.54
C LEU A 76 -11.54 -17.13 -11.84
N LYS A 77 -10.77 -16.37 -12.66
CA LYS A 77 -9.35 -16.66 -12.93
C LYS A 77 -8.46 -16.55 -11.67
N ASN A 78 -8.86 -15.75 -10.70
CA ASN A 78 -8.15 -15.68 -9.42
C ASN A 78 -8.44 -16.88 -8.50
N LYS A 79 -9.51 -17.64 -8.79
CA LYS A 79 -9.91 -18.83 -8.01
C LYS A 79 -9.43 -20.13 -8.64
N PHE A 80 -9.51 -20.24 -9.96
CA PHE A 80 -9.11 -21.43 -10.71
C PHE A 80 -7.98 -21.09 -11.68
N SER A 81 -6.86 -21.80 -11.55
CA SER A 81 -5.68 -21.56 -12.41
C SER A 81 -5.84 -22.15 -13.81
N PHE A 82 -6.60 -23.25 -13.95
CA PHE A 82 -6.74 -23.98 -15.21
C PHE A 82 -8.20 -24.39 -15.44
N PHE A 83 -8.90 -23.72 -16.35
CA PHE A 83 -10.28 -24.02 -16.74
C PHE A 83 -10.58 -23.49 -18.16
N ASP A 84 -11.66 -23.98 -18.77
CA ASP A 84 -12.09 -23.52 -20.09
C ASP A 84 -12.77 -22.13 -20.00
N ASN A 85 -12.08 -21.11 -20.51
CA ASN A 85 -12.58 -19.73 -20.52
C ASN A 85 -13.84 -19.55 -21.36
N LYS A 86 -14.03 -20.33 -22.45
CA LYS A 86 -15.23 -20.23 -23.30
C LYS A 86 -16.44 -20.81 -22.58
N LEU A 87 -16.25 -21.95 -21.94
CA LEU A 87 -17.28 -22.58 -21.13
C LEU A 87 -17.66 -21.71 -19.92
N ALA A 88 -16.67 -21.16 -19.21
CA ALA A 88 -16.90 -20.25 -18.10
C ALA A 88 -17.69 -19.01 -18.52
N LYS A 89 -17.34 -18.39 -19.64
CA LYS A 89 -18.09 -17.24 -20.18
C LYS A 89 -19.55 -17.61 -20.47
N LYS A 90 -19.78 -18.77 -21.07
CA LYS A 90 -21.13 -19.25 -21.35
C LYS A 90 -21.94 -19.45 -20.04
N ILE A 91 -21.33 -20.05 -19.03
CA ILE A 91 -21.97 -20.26 -17.71
C ILE A 91 -22.27 -18.90 -17.04
N ILE A 92 -21.35 -17.93 -17.10
CA ILE A 92 -21.57 -16.57 -16.56
C ILE A 92 -22.76 -15.91 -17.23
N ASP A 93 -22.82 -15.95 -18.56
CA ASP A 93 -23.93 -15.36 -19.34
C ASP A 93 -25.26 -16.06 -19.03
N GLU A 94 -25.26 -17.39 -18.85
CA GLU A 94 -26.44 -18.16 -18.42
C GLU A 94 -26.94 -17.75 -17.03
N GLU A 95 -26.02 -17.62 -16.05
CA GLU A 95 -26.40 -17.25 -14.69
C GLU A 95 -26.86 -15.79 -14.59
N ILE A 96 -26.23 -14.86 -15.34
CA ILE A 96 -26.72 -13.48 -15.46
C ILE A 96 -28.14 -13.46 -16.07
N ASN A 97 -28.38 -14.23 -17.13
CA ASN A 97 -29.71 -14.34 -17.74
C ASN A 97 -30.77 -14.86 -16.77
N LYS A 98 -30.44 -15.82 -15.90
CA LYS A 98 -31.37 -16.30 -14.87
C LYS A 98 -31.75 -15.22 -13.86
N VAL A 99 -30.78 -14.35 -13.49
CA VAL A 99 -31.00 -13.25 -12.54
C VAL A 99 -31.81 -12.12 -13.15
N LEU A 100 -31.56 -11.78 -14.42
CA LEU A 100 -32.16 -10.62 -15.07
C LEU A 100 -33.49 -10.93 -15.76
N GLY A 101 -33.77 -12.18 -16.07
CA GLY A 101 -34.87 -12.59 -16.93
C GLY A 101 -34.62 -12.23 -18.39
N GLY A 102 -35.68 -12.07 -19.17
CA GLY A 102 -35.56 -11.64 -20.58
C GLY A 102 -35.17 -10.18 -20.74
N LYS A 103 -34.58 -9.84 -21.90
CA LYS A 103 -34.31 -8.46 -22.29
C LYS A 103 -35.61 -7.68 -22.44
N ASN A 104 -35.60 -6.43 -21.96
CA ASN A 104 -36.71 -5.52 -22.14
C ASN A 104 -36.74 -4.95 -23.60
N GLU A 105 -37.80 -4.22 -23.97
CA GLU A 105 -37.97 -3.67 -25.32
C GLU A 105 -36.83 -2.71 -25.70
N GLU A 106 -36.32 -1.90 -24.78
CA GLU A 106 -35.22 -0.97 -25.02
C GLU A 106 -33.90 -1.70 -25.27
N GLU A 107 -33.59 -2.72 -24.46
CA GLU A 107 -32.39 -3.56 -24.62
C GLU A 107 -32.41 -4.35 -25.95
N LEU A 108 -33.58 -4.85 -26.33
CA LEU A 108 -33.78 -5.52 -27.63
C LEU A 108 -33.61 -4.55 -28.78
N LYS A 109 -34.11 -3.32 -28.63
CA LYS A 109 -33.94 -2.25 -29.63
C LYS A 109 -32.47 -1.87 -29.78
N GLU A 110 -31.76 -1.66 -28.68
CA GLU A 110 -30.33 -1.35 -28.68
C GLU A 110 -29.52 -2.48 -29.36
N GLU A 111 -29.76 -3.74 -29.00
CA GLU A 111 -29.06 -4.88 -29.61
C GLU A 111 -29.31 -4.95 -31.12
N LYS A 112 -30.53 -4.70 -31.55
CA LYS A 112 -30.90 -4.71 -32.99
C LYS A 112 -30.17 -3.58 -33.72
N LEU A 113 -30.14 -2.37 -33.15
CA LEU A 113 -29.46 -1.23 -33.76
C LEU A 113 -27.92 -1.46 -33.82
N ARG A 114 -27.32 -2.07 -32.78
CA ARG A 114 -25.89 -2.40 -32.81
C ARG A 114 -25.55 -3.44 -33.88
N LYS A 115 -26.36 -4.47 -34.05
CA LYS A 115 -26.18 -5.46 -35.13
C LYS A 115 -26.27 -4.82 -36.50
N GLU A 116 -27.31 -4.03 -36.73
CA GLU A 116 -27.53 -3.34 -38.01
C GLU A 116 -26.41 -2.36 -38.34
N PHE A 117 -25.88 -1.64 -37.31
CA PHE A 117 -24.73 -0.76 -37.47
C PHE A 117 -23.46 -1.51 -37.88
N GLU A 118 -23.16 -2.66 -37.25
CA GLU A 118 -21.99 -3.46 -37.63
C GLU A 118 -22.14 -4.10 -39.02
N GLU A 119 -23.33 -4.49 -39.42
CA GLU A 119 -23.60 -4.98 -40.79
C GLU A 119 -23.37 -3.88 -41.84
N LEU A 120 -23.88 -2.67 -41.60
CA LEU A 120 -23.65 -1.52 -42.49
C LEU A 120 -22.16 -1.14 -42.54
N LYS A 121 -21.46 -1.20 -41.42
CA LYS A 121 -20.04 -0.92 -41.34
C LYS A 121 -19.19 -1.99 -42.06
N ALA A 122 -19.61 -3.24 -41.99
CA ALA A 122 -18.99 -4.33 -42.77
C ALA A 122 -19.25 -4.17 -44.28
N LYS A 123 -20.47 -3.75 -44.68
CA LYS A 123 -20.82 -3.42 -46.05
C LYS A 123 -19.99 -2.24 -46.57
N GLN A 124 -19.86 -1.16 -45.79
CA GLN A 124 -19.01 0.00 -46.12
C GLN A 124 -17.56 -0.38 -46.36
N LYS A 125 -17.01 -1.32 -45.55
CA LYS A 125 -15.61 -1.80 -45.73
C LYS A 125 -15.43 -2.62 -47.01
N LYS A 126 -16.45 -3.40 -47.41
CA LYS A 126 -16.38 -4.24 -48.60
C LYS A 126 -16.64 -3.44 -49.90
N GLU A 127 -17.50 -2.44 -49.84
CA GLU A 127 -18.00 -1.70 -51.00
C GLU A 127 -17.59 -0.21 -50.97
N LYS A 128 -16.32 0.08 -50.71
CA LYS A 128 -15.76 1.45 -50.52
C LYS A 128 -16.15 2.46 -51.61
N LYS A 129 -16.44 2.04 -52.86
CA LYS A 129 -16.79 2.92 -53.97
C LYS A 129 -18.30 2.96 -54.27
N ASN A 130 -19.08 1.99 -53.79
CA ASN A 130 -20.51 1.82 -54.15
C ASN A 130 -21.44 1.89 -52.93
N PHE A 131 -20.97 2.42 -51.78
CA PHE A 131 -21.80 2.57 -50.60
C PHE A 131 -22.81 3.70 -50.81
N SER A 132 -24.12 3.33 -50.82
CA SER A 132 -25.19 4.26 -51.22
C SER A 132 -25.37 5.42 -50.22
N GLU A 133 -25.92 6.55 -50.70
CA GLU A 133 -26.26 7.67 -49.82
C GLU A 133 -27.34 7.30 -48.79
N GLU A 134 -28.27 6.40 -49.14
CA GLU A 134 -29.29 5.86 -48.24
C GLU A 134 -28.66 5.06 -47.10
N ASP A 135 -27.66 4.20 -47.37
CA ASP A 135 -26.91 3.44 -46.36
C ASP A 135 -26.12 4.38 -45.44
N LYS A 136 -25.58 5.49 -45.98
CA LYS A 136 -24.87 6.51 -45.16
C LYS A 136 -25.83 7.23 -44.21
N GLN A 137 -27.00 7.66 -44.72
CA GLN A 137 -28.02 8.32 -43.92
C GLN A 137 -28.54 7.38 -42.82
N LYS A 138 -28.82 6.12 -43.17
CA LYS A 138 -29.26 5.10 -42.21
C LYS A 138 -28.20 4.83 -41.12
N MET A 139 -26.96 4.72 -41.53
CA MET A 139 -25.85 4.54 -40.59
C MET A 139 -25.68 5.75 -39.65
N GLN A 140 -25.90 6.96 -40.13
CA GLN A 140 -25.88 8.18 -39.33
C GLN A 140 -27.03 8.22 -38.30
N GLN A 141 -28.25 7.88 -38.71
CA GLN A 141 -29.41 7.81 -37.83
C GLN A 141 -29.24 6.77 -36.73
N ILE A 142 -28.76 5.58 -37.06
CA ILE A 142 -28.47 4.52 -36.10
C ILE A 142 -27.40 4.99 -35.11
N LYS A 143 -26.37 5.68 -35.60
CA LYS A 143 -25.31 6.23 -34.76
C LYS A 143 -25.82 7.27 -33.75
N GLU A 144 -26.77 8.12 -34.16
CA GLU A 144 -27.38 9.11 -33.27
C GLU A 144 -28.29 8.45 -32.21
N GLU A 145 -29.03 7.41 -32.57
CA GLU A 145 -29.83 6.64 -31.63
C GLU A 145 -28.92 5.89 -30.62
N LEU A 146 -27.88 5.23 -31.09
CA LEU A 146 -26.92 4.53 -30.23
C LEU A 146 -26.20 5.50 -29.26
N LYS A 147 -25.91 6.73 -29.69
CA LYS A 147 -25.32 7.76 -28.82
C LYS A 147 -26.23 8.09 -27.64
N LYS A 148 -27.54 8.09 -27.79
CA LYS A 148 -28.49 8.29 -26.69
C LYS A 148 -28.42 7.15 -25.68
N PHE A 149 -28.34 5.90 -26.14
CA PHE A 149 -28.15 4.76 -25.25
C PHE A 149 -26.79 4.81 -24.53
N ASP A 150 -25.71 5.19 -25.22
CA ASP A 150 -24.39 5.35 -24.63
C ASP A 150 -24.35 6.46 -23.55
N GLU A 151 -25.09 7.58 -23.74
CA GLU A 151 -25.23 8.64 -22.77
C GLU A 151 -26.02 8.20 -21.52
N ILE A 152 -27.11 7.44 -21.70
CA ILE A 152 -27.87 6.85 -20.59
C ILE A 152 -26.98 5.88 -19.80
N ASN A 153 -26.28 4.99 -20.48
CA ASN A 153 -25.38 4.02 -19.88
C ASN A 153 -24.19 4.70 -19.17
N LYS A 154 -23.72 5.85 -19.68
CA LYS A 154 -22.67 6.66 -19.04
C LYS A 154 -23.18 7.28 -17.75
N LYS A 155 -24.36 7.88 -17.74
CA LYS A 155 -24.98 8.43 -16.51
C LYS A 155 -25.20 7.35 -15.46
N LEU A 156 -25.72 6.19 -15.85
CA LEU A 156 -25.92 5.06 -14.96
C LEU A 156 -24.59 4.57 -14.34
N LYS A 157 -23.51 4.60 -15.12
CA LYS A 157 -22.15 4.28 -14.63
C LYS A 157 -21.59 5.36 -13.70
N GLU A 158 -21.92 6.62 -13.92
CA GLU A 158 -21.51 7.73 -13.04
C GLU A 158 -22.27 7.67 -11.70
N GLU A 159 -23.58 7.46 -11.73
CA GLU A 159 -24.41 7.25 -10.54
C GLU A 159 -23.94 6.01 -9.71
N LEU A 160 -23.59 4.92 -10.38
CA LEU A 160 -23.05 3.73 -9.71
C LEU A 160 -21.62 3.91 -9.18
N LYS A 161 -20.84 4.81 -9.77
CA LYS A 161 -19.53 5.18 -9.23
C LYS A 161 -19.65 6.00 -7.96
N GLU A 162 -20.65 6.88 -7.87
CA GLU A 162 -20.93 7.61 -6.63
C GLU A 162 -21.39 6.64 -5.51
N GLU A 163 -22.20 5.62 -5.83
CA GLU A 163 -22.55 4.53 -4.90
C GLU A 163 -21.35 3.58 -4.59
N GLU A 164 -20.44 3.34 -5.55
CA GLU A 164 -19.20 2.57 -5.33
C GLU A 164 -18.16 3.37 -4.54
N GLU A 165 -18.15 4.69 -4.57
CA GLU A 165 -17.28 5.51 -3.71
C GLU A 165 -17.68 5.40 -2.24
N GLU A 166 -18.95 5.28 -1.92
CA GLU A 166 -19.43 4.90 -0.57
C GLU A 166 -18.96 3.48 -0.18
N THR A 167 -19.01 2.52 -1.13
CA THR A 167 -18.50 1.16 -0.89
C THR A 167 -16.98 1.02 -0.90
N GLU A 168 -16.20 1.96 -1.42
CA GLU A 168 -14.73 1.93 -1.25
C GLU A 168 -14.32 2.25 0.20
N THR A 169 -15.05 3.10 0.87
CA THR A 169 -14.89 3.32 2.32
C THR A 169 -15.25 2.06 3.10
N ASP A 170 -16.28 1.36 2.66
CA ASP A 170 -16.71 0.07 3.21
C ASP A 170 -15.75 -1.07 2.84
N LYS A 171 -15.15 -1.06 1.67
CA LYS A 171 -14.08 -2.00 1.27
C LYS A 171 -12.80 -1.76 2.07
N LEU A 172 -12.44 -0.52 2.36
CA LEU A 172 -11.29 -0.19 3.20
C LEU A 172 -11.55 -0.62 4.64
N SER A 173 -12.74 -0.38 5.19
CA SER A 173 -13.13 -0.85 6.52
C SER A 173 -13.26 -2.38 6.58
N LYS A 174 -13.75 -3.05 5.52
CA LYS A 174 -13.76 -4.52 5.41
C LYS A 174 -12.36 -5.12 5.19
N LEU A 175 -11.48 -4.46 4.44
CA LEU A 175 -10.07 -4.81 4.32
C LEU A 175 -9.34 -4.63 5.65
N MET A 176 -9.72 -3.64 6.44
CA MET A 176 -9.20 -3.37 7.78
C MET A 176 -9.84 -4.25 8.86
N ALA A 177 -11.03 -4.82 8.63
CA ALA A 177 -11.78 -5.67 9.57
C ALA A 177 -11.24 -7.10 9.70
N ARG A 178 -9.92 -7.32 9.53
CA ARG A 178 -9.30 -8.61 9.90
C ARG A 178 -9.31 -8.77 11.41
N ASP A 179 -9.29 -10.05 11.84
CA ASP A 179 -9.22 -10.45 13.26
C ASP A 179 -8.07 -9.73 13.98
N MET A 180 -8.42 -8.64 14.63
CA MET A 180 -7.50 -7.73 15.33
C MET A 180 -7.72 -7.83 16.84
N LYS A 181 -7.80 -9.07 17.37
CA LYS A 181 -7.98 -9.31 18.82
C LYS A 181 -6.98 -8.56 19.67
N SER A 182 -5.74 -8.43 19.17
CA SER A 182 -4.67 -7.68 19.84
C SER A 182 -4.92 -6.16 19.93
N SER A 183 -5.76 -5.60 19.06
CA SER A 183 -6.14 -4.17 19.10
C SER A 183 -7.34 -3.89 20.02
N LEU A 184 -7.93 -4.91 20.64
CA LEU A 184 -9.04 -4.69 21.57
C LEU A 184 -8.57 -3.89 22.78
N ASN A 185 -9.22 -2.77 23.01
CA ASN A 185 -8.91 -1.87 24.11
C ASN A 185 -9.80 -2.15 25.32
N PRO A 186 -9.28 -2.02 26.56
CA PRO A 186 -10.12 -1.93 27.74
C PRO A 186 -11.15 -0.79 27.60
N PRO A 187 -12.38 -0.95 28.12
CA PRO A 187 -13.46 0.04 27.96
C PRO A 187 -13.07 1.46 28.38
N GLU A 188 -12.31 1.60 29.44
CA GLU A 188 -11.84 2.90 29.96
C GLU A 188 -10.87 3.60 29.01
N LEU A 189 -9.91 2.84 28.43
CA LEU A 189 -8.96 3.39 27.46
C LEU A 189 -9.68 3.78 26.16
N LEU A 190 -10.62 2.93 25.70
CA LEU A 190 -11.42 3.23 24.53
C LEU A 190 -12.27 4.47 24.74
N LYS A 191 -12.91 4.63 25.90
CA LYS A 191 -13.71 5.81 26.23
C LYS A 191 -12.88 7.10 26.17
N LYS A 192 -11.71 7.11 26.82
CA LYS A 192 -10.79 8.27 26.79
C LYS A 192 -10.35 8.60 25.37
N HIS A 193 -10.03 7.57 24.57
CA HIS A 193 -9.65 7.75 23.19
C HIS A 193 -10.79 8.34 22.33
N LEU A 194 -12.02 7.84 22.49
CA LEU A 194 -13.19 8.37 21.78
C LEU A 194 -13.52 9.81 22.17
N GLU A 195 -13.36 10.16 23.45
CA GLU A 195 -13.49 11.56 23.94
C GLU A 195 -12.43 12.46 23.31
N ALA A 196 -11.16 11.99 23.21
CA ALA A 196 -10.06 12.76 22.63
C ALA A 196 -10.19 12.93 21.11
N THR A 197 -10.70 11.93 20.40
CA THR A 197 -10.79 11.92 18.93
C THR A 197 -12.13 12.40 18.38
N GLY A 198 -13.16 12.43 19.23
CA GLY A 198 -14.54 12.66 18.80
C GLY A 198 -15.06 11.58 17.84
N GLY A 199 -14.49 10.36 17.90
CA GLY A 199 -14.82 9.24 17.02
C GLY A 199 -14.29 9.38 15.59
N LYS A 200 -13.47 10.39 15.31
CA LYS A 200 -12.88 10.63 13.98
C LYS A 200 -11.70 9.71 13.71
N ILE A 201 -11.45 9.42 12.44
CA ILE A 201 -10.27 8.67 12.01
C ILE A 201 -9.06 9.58 12.06
N ILE A 202 -8.05 9.18 12.84
CA ILE A 202 -6.77 9.87 12.95
C ILE A 202 -5.67 8.95 12.44
N THR A 203 -4.92 9.44 11.47
CA THR A 203 -3.78 8.76 10.88
C THR A 203 -2.52 9.61 11.01
N ARG A 204 -1.37 9.06 10.63
CA ARG A 204 -0.13 9.82 10.50
C ARG A 204 0.68 9.34 9.30
N PHE A 205 1.38 10.28 8.67
CA PHE A 205 2.46 10.02 7.74
C PHE A 205 3.77 10.25 8.50
N PRO A 206 4.56 9.20 8.83
CA PRO A 206 5.71 9.29 9.72
C PRO A 206 7.03 9.09 8.96
N PRO A 207 7.47 10.03 8.09
CA PRO A 207 8.76 9.87 7.42
C PRO A 207 9.93 10.08 8.38
N GLU A 208 11.01 9.29 8.20
CA GLU A 208 12.29 9.57 8.84
C GLU A 208 12.97 10.75 8.12
N PRO A 209 13.38 11.84 8.82
CA PRO A 209 14.03 13.00 8.21
C PRO A 209 15.52 12.74 7.94
N ASN A 210 15.83 11.65 7.27
CA ASN A 210 17.18 11.15 6.98
C ASN A 210 17.45 11.06 5.46
N GLY A 211 16.66 11.74 4.63
CA GLY A 211 16.79 11.82 3.17
C GLY A 211 15.53 12.32 2.51
N TYR A 212 15.63 12.52 1.21
CA TYR A 212 14.56 13.03 0.38
C TYR A 212 13.44 11.99 0.16
N LEU A 213 12.21 12.48 0.06
CA LEU A 213 11.06 11.64 -0.25
C LEU A 213 11.11 11.16 -1.71
N HIS A 214 10.65 9.95 -1.94
CA HIS A 214 10.56 9.34 -3.26
C HIS A 214 9.14 8.85 -3.55
N LEU A 215 8.91 8.33 -4.73
CA LEU A 215 7.60 7.89 -5.22
C LEU A 215 6.88 6.90 -4.27
N GLY A 216 7.65 6.03 -3.57
CA GLY A 216 7.08 5.15 -2.55
C GLY A 216 6.47 5.89 -1.37
N HIS A 217 7.07 7.01 -0.96
CA HIS A 217 6.53 7.88 0.08
C HIS A 217 5.25 8.61 -0.39
N ALA A 218 5.15 8.96 -1.68
CA ALA A 218 3.93 9.56 -2.24
C ALA A 218 2.73 8.61 -2.08
N LYS A 219 2.92 7.29 -2.28
CA LYS A 219 1.88 6.29 -2.04
C LYS A 219 1.48 6.24 -0.56
N ALA A 220 2.45 6.18 0.36
CA ALA A 220 2.18 6.17 1.79
C ALA A 220 1.44 7.44 2.24
N MET A 221 1.89 8.59 1.77
CA MET A 221 1.30 9.91 2.04
C MET A 221 -0.15 9.95 1.54
N ARG A 222 -0.38 9.60 0.26
CA ARG A 222 -1.72 9.54 -0.33
C ARG A 222 -2.66 8.68 0.51
N PHE A 223 -2.21 7.48 0.90
CA PHE A 223 -3.02 6.56 1.68
C PHE A 223 -3.35 7.11 3.07
N CYS A 224 -2.36 7.63 3.81
CA CYS A 224 -2.58 8.16 5.15
C CYS A 224 -3.52 9.37 5.14
N PHE A 225 -3.26 10.37 4.29
CA PHE A 225 -4.07 11.58 4.22
C PHE A 225 -5.49 11.32 3.71
N THR A 226 -5.63 10.48 2.67
CA THR A 226 -6.94 10.19 2.08
C THR A 226 -7.80 9.36 3.03
N SER A 227 -7.22 8.37 3.73
CA SER A 227 -7.96 7.56 4.71
C SER A 227 -8.55 8.41 5.84
N ALA A 228 -7.83 9.41 6.32
CA ALA A 228 -8.35 10.33 7.33
C ALA A 228 -9.39 11.28 6.75
N SER A 229 -9.08 11.98 5.63
CA SER A 229 -9.93 13.04 5.09
C SER A 229 -11.28 12.53 4.57
N LYS A 230 -11.32 11.39 3.90
CA LYS A 230 -12.57 10.76 3.42
C LYS A 230 -13.51 10.37 4.58
N ASN A 231 -12.99 10.18 5.77
CA ASN A 231 -13.76 9.86 6.98
C ASN A 231 -13.91 11.05 7.95
N GLY A 232 -13.77 12.28 7.46
CA GLY A 232 -13.93 13.50 8.28
C GLY A 232 -12.90 13.64 9.41
N GLY A 233 -11.80 12.93 9.32
CA GLY A 233 -10.74 12.85 10.30
C GLY A 233 -9.51 13.71 9.96
N HIS A 234 -8.39 13.39 10.61
CA HIS A 234 -7.16 14.17 10.57
C HIS A 234 -5.94 13.30 10.31
N CYS A 235 -4.94 13.86 9.60
CA CYS A 235 -3.65 13.21 9.41
C CYS A 235 -2.53 14.08 9.97
N TYR A 236 -1.68 13.50 10.84
CA TYR A 236 -0.44 14.11 11.30
C TYR A 236 0.67 13.96 10.27
N LEU A 237 1.55 14.94 10.20
CA LEU A 237 2.90 14.73 9.71
C LEU A 237 3.80 14.56 10.95
N ARG A 238 4.18 13.34 11.28
CA ARG A 238 5.09 13.06 12.38
C ARG A 238 6.46 12.72 11.83
N LEU A 239 7.44 13.58 12.05
CA LEU A 239 8.82 13.28 11.71
C LEU A 239 9.37 12.26 12.70
N ASP A 240 9.76 11.09 12.20
CA ASP A 240 10.32 10.00 13.01
C ASP A 240 11.82 10.21 13.19
N ASP A 241 12.14 11.16 14.04
CA ASP A 241 13.49 11.63 14.35
C ASP A 241 14.11 10.89 15.53
N THR A 242 14.17 9.57 15.47
CA THR A 242 14.72 8.72 16.53
C THR A 242 16.23 8.49 16.42
N ASN A 243 16.87 8.98 15.38
CA ASN A 243 18.29 8.78 15.13
C ASN A 243 19.03 10.09 14.81
N PRO A 244 19.49 10.85 15.84
CA PRO A 244 20.10 12.17 15.68
C PRO A 244 21.32 12.21 14.77
N GLU A 245 22.03 11.08 14.55
CA GLU A 245 23.20 11.01 13.66
C GLU A 245 22.87 11.15 12.17
N LYS A 246 21.63 10.89 11.79
CA LYS A 246 21.22 10.81 10.37
C LYS A 246 20.25 11.89 9.95
N GLU A 247 19.81 12.68 10.89
CA GLU A 247 18.78 13.68 10.70
C GLU A 247 19.41 15.02 10.36
N ASN A 248 18.76 15.74 9.46
CA ASN A 248 19.23 17.03 8.99
C ASN A 248 18.04 17.96 8.79
N GLU A 249 18.20 19.23 9.16
CA GLU A 249 17.18 20.27 8.96
C GLU A 249 16.75 20.41 7.50
N GLU A 250 17.70 20.27 6.56
CA GLU A 250 17.43 20.25 5.12
C GLU A 250 16.39 19.19 4.74
N PHE A 251 16.51 17.98 5.30
CA PHE A 251 15.56 16.91 5.04
C PHE A 251 14.20 17.16 5.67
N ILE A 252 14.16 17.76 6.87
CA ILE A 252 12.93 18.15 7.55
C ILE A 252 12.15 19.15 6.68
N GLU A 253 12.80 20.20 6.18
CA GLU A 253 12.17 21.21 5.34
C GLU A 253 11.75 20.62 3.97
N SER A 254 12.57 19.79 3.35
CA SER A 254 12.20 19.11 2.09
C SER A 254 10.97 18.21 2.29
N VAL A 255 10.85 17.49 3.42
CA VAL A 255 9.66 16.69 3.73
C VAL A 255 8.41 17.56 3.82
N LYS A 256 8.46 18.66 4.58
CA LYS A 256 7.34 19.59 4.74
C LYS A 256 6.94 20.22 3.39
N GLU A 257 7.92 20.64 2.60
CA GLU A 257 7.70 21.22 1.26
C GLU A 257 7.03 20.20 0.33
N ASN A 258 7.52 18.97 0.28
CA ASN A 258 6.97 17.92 -0.57
C ASN A 258 5.54 17.50 -0.18
N VAL A 259 5.24 17.42 1.12
CA VAL A 259 3.87 17.17 1.61
C VAL A 259 2.94 18.27 1.11
N ASN A 260 3.34 19.52 1.27
CA ASN A 260 2.56 20.69 0.84
C ASN A 260 2.42 20.77 -0.69
N TRP A 261 3.50 20.52 -1.42
CA TRP A 261 3.51 20.53 -2.89
C TRP A 261 2.59 19.46 -3.48
N LEU A 262 2.51 18.26 -2.88
CA LEU A 262 1.57 17.21 -3.30
C LEU A 262 0.11 17.52 -2.95
N GLY A 263 -0.16 18.67 -2.30
CA GLY A 263 -1.51 19.15 -1.99
C GLY A 263 -2.05 18.71 -0.63
N TYR A 264 -1.20 18.13 0.24
CA TYR A 264 -1.63 17.70 1.56
C TYR A 264 -1.40 18.78 2.62
N LYS A 265 -2.35 18.91 3.52
CA LYS A 265 -2.28 19.81 4.68
C LYS A 265 -2.31 18.97 5.95
N PRO A 266 -1.18 18.77 6.64
CA PRO A 266 -1.15 18.12 7.93
C PRO A 266 -2.02 18.87 8.94
N TRP A 267 -2.76 18.15 9.76
CA TRP A 267 -3.48 18.76 10.88
C TRP A 267 -2.49 19.34 11.89
N LYS A 268 -1.41 18.58 12.18
CA LYS A 268 -0.31 19.01 13.03
C LYS A 268 0.98 18.41 12.51
N VAL A 269 2.07 19.14 12.64
CA VAL A 269 3.44 18.63 12.46
C VAL A 269 4.00 18.34 13.84
N THR A 270 4.44 17.09 14.06
CA THR A 270 5.03 16.63 15.31
C THR A 270 6.34 15.90 15.03
N PHE A 271 7.14 15.73 16.08
CA PHE A 271 8.39 15.00 16.06
C PHE A 271 8.31 13.84 17.04
N ALA A 272 8.97 12.73 16.75
CA ALA A 272 9.07 11.64 17.72
C ALA A 272 9.80 12.12 18.99
N SER A 273 10.74 13.04 18.82
CA SER A 273 11.49 13.67 19.91
C SER A 273 10.68 14.63 20.79
N ASP A 274 9.51 15.10 20.36
CA ASP A 274 8.60 15.89 21.22
C ASP A 274 8.17 15.10 22.47
N TYR A 275 8.20 13.79 22.41
CA TYR A 275 7.73 12.87 23.47
C TYR A 275 8.86 12.22 24.27
N LEU A 276 10.11 12.68 24.16
CA LEU A 276 11.26 12.04 24.85
C LEU A 276 11.07 11.93 26.36
N LYS A 277 10.40 12.91 26.97
CA LYS A 277 10.13 12.91 28.41
C LYS A 277 9.11 11.83 28.77
N GLU A 278 7.99 11.78 28.06
CA GLU A 278 6.93 10.80 28.27
C GLU A 278 7.44 9.38 27.99
N LEU A 279 8.22 9.19 26.94
CA LEU A 279 8.87 7.92 26.60
C LEU A 279 9.83 7.46 27.70
N TYR A 280 10.59 8.38 28.30
CA TYR A 280 11.47 8.07 29.42
C TYR A 280 10.68 7.65 30.67
N GLU A 281 9.58 8.35 30.98
CA GLU A 281 8.70 8.00 32.10
C GLU A 281 8.03 6.62 31.90
N ILE A 282 7.63 6.30 30.66
CA ILE A 282 7.10 4.97 30.30
C ILE A 282 8.20 3.91 30.50
N ALA A 283 9.44 4.17 30.07
CA ALA A 283 10.55 3.24 30.29
C ALA A 283 10.77 2.96 31.77
N ILE A 284 10.73 3.99 32.64
CA ILE A 284 10.80 3.82 34.10
C ILE A 284 9.63 2.99 34.62
N LYS A 285 8.40 3.22 34.11
CA LYS A 285 7.22 2.42 34.48
C LYS A 285 7.42 0.94 34.13
N LEU A 286 7.97 0.65 32.96
CA LEU A 286 8.25 -0.72 32.54
C LEU A 286 9.34 -1.39 33.40
N ILE A 287 10.41 -0.66 33.78
CA ILE A 287 11.41 -1.17 34.68
C ILE A 287 10.80 -1.49 36.06
N LYS A 288 9.97 -0.61 36.61
CA LYS A 288 9.24 -0.83 37.87
C LYS A 288 8.34 -2.05 37.85
N LYS A 289 7.79 -2.39 36.68
CA LYS A 289 7.00 -3.61 36.46
C LYS A 289 7.84 -4.86 36.22
N GLY A 290 9.18 -4.74 36.17
CA GLY A 290 10.08 -5.84 35.85
C GLY A 290 10.02 -6.26 34.36
N LEU A 291 9.51 -5.40 33.48
CA LEU A 291 9.33 -5.62 32.05
C LEU A 291 10.40 -4.98 31.17
N ALA A 292 11.44 -4.39 31.78
CA ALA A 292 12.61 -3.89 31.08
C ALA A 292 13.85 -4.02 32.00
N TYR A 293 15.02 -4.19 31.37
CA TYR A 293 16.30 -4.34 32.08
C TYR A 293 17.45 -3.70 31.30
N VAL A 294 18.48 -3.26 32.02
CA VAL A 294 19.71 -2.75 31.42
C VAL A 294 20.65 -3.92 31.11
N ASP A 295 21.06 -3.99 29.85
CA ASP A 295 21.92 -5.05 29.32
C ASP A 295 23.29 -4.49 28.93
N ASN A 296 24.37 -5.12 29.39
CA ASN A 296 25.76 -4.75 29.07
C ASN A 296 26.39 -5.65 28.01
N LEU A 297 25.59 -6.44 27.30
CA LEU A 297 26.08 -7.19 26.14
C LEU A 297 26.36 -6.25 24.96
N THR A 298 27.44 -6.56 24.22
CA THR A 298 27.71 -5.87 22.96
C THR A 298 26.63 -6.16 21.91
N LYS A 299 26.59 -5.35 20.88
CA LYS A 299 25.63 -5.54 19.77
C LYS A 299 25.73 -6.94 19.14
N GLU A 300 26.95 -7.43 18.98
CA GLU A 300 27.24 -8.75 18.40
C GLU A 300 26.75 -9.86 19.34
N GLN A 301 27.02 -9.73 20.65
CA GLN A 301 26.55 -10.66 21.67
C GLN A 301 25.00 -10.66 21.74
N ILE A 302 24.37 -9.49 21.73
CA ILE A 302 22.89 -9.39 21.71
C ILE A 302 22.33 -10.13 20.48
N SER A 303 22.94 -9.96 19.31
CA SER A 303 22.51 -10.65 18.08
C SER A 303 22.64 -12.16 18.23
N GLU A 304 23.78 -12.63 18.73
CA GLU A 304 24.04 -14.06 18.98
C GLU A 304 23.05 -14.67 19.98
N TYR A 305 22.82 -13.99 21.12
CA TYR A 305 21.90 -14.48 22.15
C TYR A 305 20.45 -14.54 21.62
N ARG A 306 20.02 -13.54 20.84
CA ARG A 306 18.71 -13.53 20.19
C ARG A 306 18.57 -14.64 19.14
N GLU A 307 19.59 -14.89 18.34
CA GLU A 307 19.60 -15.97 17.36
C GLU A 307 19.53 -17.35 18.03
N LYS A 308 20.37 -17.56 19.06
CA LYS A 308 20.44 -18.81 19.82
C LYS A 308 19.31 -18.95 20.85
N LYS A 309 18.39 -17.99 20.94
CA LYS A 309 17.29 -17.96 21.91
C LYS A 309 17.77 -18.12 23.36
N ARG A 310 18.85 -17.46 23.73
CA ARG A 310 19.42 -17.50 25.09
C ARG A 310 19.11 -16.22 25.85
N ASP A 311 18.80 -16.37 27.14
CA ASP A 311 18.61 -15.23 28.02
C ASP A 311 19.95 -14.51 28.24
N SER A 312 19.91 -13.16 28.27
CA SER A 312 21.07 -12.38 28.69
C SER A 312 21.38 -12.66 30.17
N PRO A 313 22.67 -12.76 30.59
CA PRO A 313 23.04 -12.88 31.98
C PRO A 313 22.53 -11.71 32.83
N TYR A 314 22.23 -10.58 32.26
CA TYR A 314 21.74 -9.37 32.90
C TYR A 314 20.20 -9.28 32.97
N ARG A 315 19.49 -10.21 32.38
CA ARG A 315 18.03 -10.21 32.25
C ARG A 315 17.28 -10.24 33.59
N ASN A 316 17.92 -10.80 34.62
CA ASN A 316 17.32 -11.00 35.94
C ASN A 316 17.87 -10.06 37.03
N ARG A 317 18.44 -8.91 36.64
CA ARG A 317 18.77 -7.83 37.57
C ARG A 317 17.55 -7.35 38.34
N THR A 318 17.75 -6.89 39.57
CA THR A 318 16.63 -6.35 40.37
C THR A 318 16.09 -5.06 39.78
N ILE A 319 14.88 -4.70 40.18
CA ILE A 319 14.22 -3.46 39.72
C ILE A 319 15.06 -2.24 40.15
N GLU A 320 15.55 -2.24 41.38
CA GLU A 320 16.37 -1.15 41.97
C GLU A 320 17.66 -0.97 41.17
N GLU A 321 18.34 -2.06 40.86
CA GLU A 321 19.58 -2.05 40.07
C GLU A 321 19.31 -1.49 38.68
N ASN A 322 18.25 -1.95 37.99
CA ASN A 322 17.88 -1.47 36.66
C ASN A 322 17.52 0.03 36.67
N LEU A 323 16.77 0.50 37.66
CA LEU A 323 16.44 1.93 37.80
C LEU A 323 17.69 2.78 37.99
N LYS A 324 18.64 2.31 38.87
CA LYS A 324 19.91 2.98 39.08
C LYS A 324 20.72 3.06 37.79
N LEU A 325 20.91 1.94 37.10
CA LEU A 325 21.67 1.87 35.85
C LEU A 325 21.05 2.71 34.74
N PHE A 326 19.73 2.68 34.58
CA PHE A 326 19.04 3.48 33.56
C PHE A 326 19.17 4.99 33.86
N ASN A 327 19.11 5.39 35.13
CA ASN A 327 19.38 6.78 35.49
C ASN A 327 20.84 7.16 35.23
N MET A 328 21.79 6.27 35.48
CA MET A 328 23.23 6.48 35.18
C MET A 328 23.43 6.61 33.63
N MET A 329 22.71 5.83 32.82
CA MET A 329 22.70 6.01 31.35
C MET A 329 22.28 7.44 30.98
N LYS A 330 21.16 7.95 31.54
CA LYS A 330 20.68 9.32 31.32
C LYS A 330 21.67 10.39 31.74
N GLN A 331 22.45 10.12 32.80
CA GLN A 331 23.48 11.04 33.32
C GLN A 331 24.81 10.97 32.54
N GLY A 332 24.88 10.17 31.47
CA GLY A 332 26.12 10.03 30.68
C GLY A 332 27.26 9.34 31.41
N ARG A 333 26.95 8.40 32.31
CA ARG A 333 27.97 7.67 33.09
C ARG A 333 28.55 6.45 32.39
N PHE A 334 28.04 6.11 31.21
CA PHE A 334 28.48 4.99 30.37
C PHE A 334 28.90 5.50 29.02
N GLU A 335 29.81 4.80 28.38
CA GLU A 335 30.18 5.09 27.01
C GLU A 335 29.12 4.60 26.02
N GLU A 336 29.18 5.10 24.77
CA GLU A 336 28.32 4.60 23.70
C GLU A 336 28.54 3.10 23.49
N LYS A 337 27.46 2.33 23.37
CA LYS A 337 27.44 0.87 23.18
C LYS A 337 27.86 0.05 24.40
N GLU A 338 28.20 0.66 25.54
CA GLU A 338 28.55 -0.05 26.77
C GLU A 338 27.34 -0.76 27.39
N CYS A 339 26.17 -0.13 27.30
CA CYS A 339 24.91 -0.74 27.72
C CYS A 339 23.72 -0.17 26.95
N CYS A 340 22.59 -0.87 27.04
CA CYS A 340 21.33 -0.46 26.49
C CYS A 340 20.17 -0.92 27.38
N LEU A 341 19.00 -0.28 27.26
CA LEU A 341 17.78 -0.79 27.88
C LEU A 341 17.08 -1.75 26.90
N ARG A 342 16.70 -2.93 27.39
CA ARG A 342 15.94 -3.92 26.63
C ARG A 342 14.60 -4.19 27.28
N LEU A 343 13.59 -4.43 26.46
CA LEU A 343 12.30 -4.94 26.94
C LEU A 343 12.45 -6.41 27.33
N LYS A 344 11.81 -6.83 28.42
CA LYS A 344 11.81 -8.20 28.90
C LYS A 344 10.55 -8.91 28.45
N ILE A 345 10.60 -9.52 27.26
CA ILE A 345 9.46 -10.18 26.63
C ILE A 345 9.64 -11.70 26.69
N ASP A 346 10.13 -12.32 25.63
CA ASP A 346 10.33 -13.77 25.57
C ASP A 346 11.47 -14.13 24.59
N MET A 347 12.61 -14.55 25.15
CA MET A 347 13.78 -14.93 24.36
C MET A 347 13.59 -16.24 23.58
N GLN A 348 12.58 -17.06 23.92
CA GLN A 348 12.27 -18.32 23.24
C GLN A 348 11.30 -18.13 22.08
N HIS A 349 10.70 -16.95 21.95
CA HIS A 349 9.66 -16.70 20.96
C HIS A 349 10.11 -16.98 19.52
N SER A 350 9.21 -17.49 18.68
CA SER A 350 9.48 -17.75 17.25
C SER A 350 9.76 -16.46 16.48
N ASN A 351 8.97 -15.40 16.76
CA ASN A 351 9.15 -14.08 16.18
C ASN A 351 10.37 -13.35 16.79
N PRO A 352 11.42 -13.02 16.00
CA PRO A 352 12.61 -12.34 16.51
C PRO A 352 12.32 -10.97 17.15
N CYS A 353 11.27 -10.27 16.74
CA CYS A 353 10.91 -8.97 17.31
C CYS A 353 10.43 -9.07 18.76
N MET A 354 10.04 -10.27 19.21
CA MET A 354 9.63 -10.55 20.58
C MET A 354 10.80 -10.98 21.50
N ARG A 355 12.02 -11.17 20.94
CA ARG A 355 13.19 -11.61 21.71
C ARG A 355 13.93 -10.44 22.33
N ASP A 356 13.36 -9.88 23.38
CA ASP A 356 13.89 -8.78 24.18
C ASP A 356 14.50 -7.65 23.30
N PRO A 357 13.68 -6.89 22.55
CA PRO A 357 14.18 -5.83 21.68
C PRO A 357 14.82 -4.69 22.50
N VAL A 358 15.75 -3.98 21.87
CA VAL A 358 16.38 -2.79 22.48
C VAL A 358 15.37 -1.65 22.50
N ALA A 359 15.18 -1.04 23.67
CA ALA A 359 14.30 0.11 23.87
C ALA A 359 15.07 1.44 23.84
N TYR A 360 16.23 1.54 24.56
CA TYR A 360 17.07 2.73 24.59
C TYR A 360 18.53 2.41 24.32
N ARG A 361 19.20 3.36 23.69
CA ARG A 361 20.64 3.34 23.40
C ARG A 361 21.30 4.67 23.81
N ILE A 362 22.60 4.64 24.11
CA ILE A 362 23.39 5.82 24.40
C ILE A 362 23.94 6.41 23.10
N LYS A 363 23.84 7.73 22.96
CA LYS A 363 24.35 8.50 21.83
C LYS A 363 24.79 9.89 22.31
N TYR A 364 26.03 10.23 22.09
CA TYR A 364 26.61 11.54 22.46
C TYR A 364 26.58 12.50 21.26
N VAL A 365 25.44 12.63 20.64
CA VAL A 365 25.22 13.53 19.51
C VAL A 365 24.05 14.45 19.86
N PRO A 366 24.18 15.78 19.69
CA PRO A 366 23.07 16.70 19.85
C PRO A 366 21.94 16.34 18.88
N HIS A 367 20.72 16.38 19.37
CA HIS A 367 19.54 16.10 18.55
C HIS A 367 19.14 17.37 17.81
N PRO A 368 18.92 17.34 16.47
CA PRO A 368 18.59 18.53 15.69
C PRO A 368 17.36 19.29 16.22
N HIS A 369 16.36 18.57 16.71
CA HIS A 369 15.11 19.17 17.24
C HIS A 369 15.12 19.30 18.77
N ALA A 370 15.54 18.27 19.53
CA ALA A 370 15.49 18.25 20.99
C ALA A 370 16.75 18.82 21.67
N GLY A 371 17.75 19.25 20.93
CA GLY A 371 18.98 19.86 21.48
C GLY A 371 19.90 18.87 22.20
N SER A 372 20.56 19.33 23.27
CA SER A 372 21.63 18.60 23.96
C SER A 372 21.21 18.02 25.32
N ASP A 373 19.93 18.04 25.67
CA ASP A 373 19.44 17.66 27.00
C ASP A 373 19.40 16.12 27.21
N TRP A 374 19.58 15.38 26.13
CA TRP A 374 19.52 13.93 26.12
C TRP A 374 20.80 13.31 25.56
N CYS A 375 21.26 12.24 26.21
CA CYS A 375 22.31 11.36 25.69
C CYS A 375 21.87 9.90 25.59
N ILE A 376 20.60 9.61 25.90
CA ILE A 376 19.95 8.33 25.65
C ILE A 376 18.74 8.56 24.75
N TYR A 377 18.65 7.75 23.72
CA TYR A 377 17.59 7.86 22.73
C TYR A 377 16.83 6.55 22.59
N PRO A 378 15.49 6.61 22.56
CA PRO A 378 14.69 5.43 22.29
C PRO A 378 14.91 4.93 20.87
N THR A 379 14.68 3.64 20.65
CA THR A 379 14.71 3.04 19.33
C THR A 379 13.35 3.19 18.63
N TYR A 380 13.33 3.04 17.32
CA TYR A 380 12.08 3.02 16.54
C TYR A 380 11.06 2.01 17.09
N ASP A 381 11.52 0.79 17.46
CA ASP A 381 10.63 -0.26 17.99
C ASP A 381 9.97 0.12 19.32
N PHE A 382 10.57 1.03 20.08
CA PHE A 382 10.00 1.57 21.31
C PHE A 382 9.09 2.77 21.07
N THR A 383 9.47 3.69 20.17
CA THR A 383 8.74 4.95 19.96
C THR A 383 7.47 4.77 19.13
N HIS A 384 7.50 3.94 18.10
CA HIS A 384 6.45 3.85 17.08
C HIS A 384 5.05 3.66 17.68
N CYS A 385 4.87 2.62 18.49
CA CYS A 385 3.57 2.32 19.09
C CYS A 385 3.19 3.34 20.18
N LEU A 386 4.16 3.78 21.00
CA LEU A 386 3.90 4.71 22.10
C LEU A 386 3.49 6.09 21.57
N ASN A 387 4.20 6.61 20.57
CA ASN A 387 3.83 7.86 19.93
C ASN A 387 2.47 7.77 19.20
N ASP A 388 2.17 6.65 18.55
CA ASP A 388 0.84 6.43 17.98
C ASP A 388 -0.26 6.52 19.05
N SER A 389 -0.03 5.95 20.22
CA SER A 389 -0.97 6.02 21.35
C SER A 389 -1.06 7.42 21.97
N LEU A 390 0.07 8.12 22.16
CA LEU A 390 0.13 9.48 22.71
C LEU A 390 -0.61 10.49 21.82
N GLU A 391 -0.50 10.31 20.51
CA GLU A 391 -1.20 11.15 19.52
C GLU A 391 -2.64 10.70 19.24
N ASN A 392 -3.15 9.70 19.94
CA ASN A 392 -4.47 9.11 19.71
C ASN A 392 -4.69 8.67 18.24
N ILE A 393 -3.67 8.11 17.60
CA ILE A 393 -3.81 7.56 16.25
C ILE A 393 -4.80 6.41 16.28
N THR A 394 -5.83 6.46 15.44
CA THR A 394 -6.82 5.39 15.33
C THR A 394 -6.34 4.25 14.45
N HIS A 395 -5.68 4.59 13.32
CA HIS A 395 -5.21 3.66 12.30
C HIS A 395 -3.71 3.88 12.04
N SER A 396 -2.90 2.94 12.48
CA SER A 396 -1.46 2.89 12.24
C SER A 396 -1.19 2.18 10.92
N LEU A 397 -1.04 2.95 9.83
CA LEU A 397 -0.85 2.44 8.47
C LEU A 397 0.64 2.31 8.18
N CYS A 398 1.10 1.09 7.89
CA CYS A 398 2.52 0.76 7.70
C CYS A 398 2.73 -0.05 6.41
N THR A 399 3.98 -0.26 5.99
CA THR A 399 4.30 -1.19 4.92
C THR A 399 4.45 -2.62 5.45
N LEU A 400 4.25 -3.64 4.57
CA LEU A 400 4.23 -5.07 4.94
C LEU A 400 5.48 -5.57 5.67
N GLU A 401 6.61 -4.93 5.51
CA GLU A 401 7.84 -5.26 6.24
C GLU A 401 7.75 -5.04 7.76
N PHE A 402 6.77 -4.25 8.20
CA PHE A 402 6.49 -4.03 9.61
C PHE A 402 5.51 -5.04 10.21
N GLU A 403 4.92 -5.93 9.39
CA GLU A 403 3.97 -6.94 9.88
C GLU A 403 4.56 -7.83 10.97
N ILE A 404 5.83 -8.20 10.85
CA ILE A 404 6.54 -8.98 11.87
C ILE A 404 6.66 -8.26 13.23
N ARG A 405 6.56 -6.93 13.25
CA ARG A 405 6.64 -6.10 14.46
C ARG A 405 5.32 -5.91 15.18
N ARG A 406 4.21 -6.39 14.61
CA ARG A 406 2.87 -6.20 15.17
C ARG A 406 2.74 -6.78 16.59
N ASP A 407 3.32 -7.96 16.84
CA ASP A 407 3.29 -8.59 18.17
C ASP A 407 3.98 -7.73 19.23
N SER A 408 5.18 -7.22 18.93
CA SER A 408 5.92 -6.36 19.86
C SER A 408 5.26 -4.99 20.02
N TYR A 409 4.62 -4.46 18.98
CA TYR A 409 3.85 -3.23 19.02
C TYR A 409 2.70 -3.30 20.04
N TYR A 410 1.89 -4.35 19.99
CA TYR A 410 0.78 -4.52 20.91
C TYR A 410 1.21 -4.95 22.30
N TRP A 411 2.24 -5.79 22.42
CA TRP A 411 2.80 -6.16 23.70
C TRP A 411 3.27 -4.93 24.50
N LEU A 412 3.96 -3.99 23.84
CA LEU A 412 4.46 -2.79 24.49
C LEU A 412 3.33 -1.86 24.95
N LEU A 413 2.31 -1.66 24.14
CA LEU A 413 1.14 -0.86 24.52
C LEU A 413 0.35 -1.49 25.68
N GLU A 414 0.25 -2.81 25.70
CA GLU A 414 -0.37 -3.53 26.80
C GLU A 414 0.45 -3.39 28.09
N ALA A 415 1.75 -3.62 28.02
CA ALA A 415 2.68 -3.47 29.15
C ALA A 415 2.67 -2.03 29.72
N ALA A 416 2.58 -1.04 28.84
CA ALA A 416 2.49 0.38 29.19
C ALA A 416 1.09 0.81 29.65
N GLU A 417 0.05 -0.04 29.49
CA GLU A 417 -1.37 0.27 29.77
C GLU A 417 -1.88 1.46 28.98
N MET A 418 -1.56 1.48 27.68
CA MET A 418 -1.91 2.57 26.78
C MET A 418 -2.91 2.11 25.72
N TYR A 419 -3.59 3.08 25.07
CA TYR A 419 -4.48 2.83 23.97
C TYR A 419 -3.81 2.11 22.81
N ARG A 420 -4.48 1.14 22.20
CA ARG A 420 -3.99 0.30 21.12
C ARG A 420 -4.62 0.71 19.79
N PRO A 421 -3.89 1.41 18.90
CA PRO A 421 -4.34 1.70 17.54
C PRO A 421 -4.60 0.44 16.72
N PHE A 422 -5.44 0.59 15.69
CA PHE A 422 -5.61 -0.45 14.69
C PHE A 422 -4.40 -0.41 13.71
N VAL A 423 -3.59 -1.45 13.71
CA VAL A 423 -2.43 -1.57 12.81
C VAL A 423 -2.82 -2.28 11.53
N TRP A 424 -2.50 -1.69 10.39
CA TRP A 424 -2.71 -2.31 9.10
C TRP A 424 -1.51 -2.08 8.16
N GLU A 425 -1.10 -3.14 7.46
CA GLU A 425 0.07 -3.11 6.59
C GLU A 425 -0.34 -3.30 5.13
N TYR A 426 0.36 -2.60 4.24
CA TYR A 426 0.16 -2.62 2.80
C TYR A 426 1.47 -2.82 2.05
N SER A 427 1.37 -3.29 0.80
CA SER A 427 2.51 -3.58 -0.07
C SER A 427 3.25 -2.30 -0.46
N ARG A 428 4.58 -2.39 -0.51
CA ARG A 428 5.43 -1.33 -1.06
C ARG A 428 5.08 -1.03 -2.52
N LEU A 429 5.44 0.17 -2.97
CA LEU A 429 5.44 0.52 -4.38
C LEU A 429 6.80 0.19 -4.99
N ASN A 430 6.81 -0.79 -5.88
CA ASN A 430 7.96 -1.07 -6.74
C ASN A 430 7.60 -0.67 -8.17
N VAL A 431 8.47 0.11 -8.80
CA VAL A 431 8.29 0.58 -10.18
C VAL A 431 9.43 0.06 -11.02
N SER A 432 9.12 -0.44 -12.21
CA SER A 432 10.14 -0.94 -13.14
C SER A 432 11.07 0.20 -13.57
N HIS A 433 12.35 -0.13 -13.79
CA HIS A 433 13.39 0.83 -14.22
C HIS A 433 13.63 1.99 -13.24
N VAL A 434 13.18 1.87 -11.99
CA VAL A 434 13.36 2.90 -10.94
C VAL A 434 14.11 2.31 -9.75
N VAL A 435 15.18 2.96 -9.34
CA VAL A 435 15.93 2.59 -8.14
C VAL A 435 15.46 3.45 -6.97
N VAL A 436 14.71 2.85 -6.02
CA VAL A 436 14.25 3.53 -4.80
C VAL A 436 15.13 3.23 -3.57
N SER A 437 16.24 2.51 -3.76
CA SER A 437 17.17 2.22 -2.68
C SER A 437 17.96 3.46 -2.28
N LYS A 438 17.72 4.01 -1.10
CA LYS A 438 18.41 5.18 -0.56
C LYS A 438 19.94 5.07 -0.63
N ARG A 439 20.50 3.89 -0.31
CA ARG A 439 21.96 3.67 -0.36
C ARG A 439 22.51 3.84 -1.78
N LYS A 440 21.82 3.33 -2.79
CA LYS A 440 22.23 3.45 -4.19
C LYS A 440 22.08 4.88 -4.70
N LEU A 441 21.00 5.56 -4.30
CA LEU A 441 20.80 6.98 -4.65
C LEU A 441 21.85 7.87 -4.00
N LEU A 442 22.20 7.63 -2.74
CA LEU A 442 23.28 8.35 -2.06
C LEU A 442 24.64 8.14 -2.75
N GLN A 443 24.93 6.93 -3.25
CA GLN A 443 26.13 6.68 -4.03
C GLN A 443 26.20 7.54 -5.29
N LEU A 444 25.07 7.72 -5.99
CA LEU A 444 25.02 8.57 -7.18
C LEU A 444 25.29 10.04 -6.84
N VAL A 445 24.77 10.53 -5.72
CA VAL A 445 25.02 11.90 -5.26
C VAL A 445 26.48 12.07 -4.84
N ASN A 446 27.01 11.16 -4.03
CA ASN A 446 28.39 11.23 -3.53
C ASN A 446 29.45 11.06 -4.63
N SER A 447 29.15 10.30 -5.68
CA SER A 447 30.02 10.13 -6.85
C SER A 447 29.90 11.28 -7.86
N HIS A 448 29.08 12.29 -7.58
CA HIS A 448 28.77 13.39 -8.50
C HIS A 448 28.25 12.94 -9.89
N ALA A 449 27.69 11.73 -9.98
CA ALA A 449 27.03 11.23 -11.19
C ALA A 449 25.72 11.98 -11.50
N VAL A 450 25.14 12.61 -10.48
CA VAL A 450 23.97 13.49 -10.53
C VAL A 450 24.27 14.80 -9.81
N THR A 451 23.55 15.87 -10.14
CA THR A 451 23.78 17.22 -9.58
C THR A 451 23.32 17.35 -8.12
N GLY A 452 22.54 16.40 -7.63
CA GLY A 452 22.00 16.37 -6.26
C GLY A 452 20.73 15.54 -6.19
N TRP A 453 20.08 15.59 -5.04
CA TRP A 453 18.85 14.83 -4.79
C TRP A 453 17.66 15.30 -5.64
N ASN A 454 17.67 16.53 -6.12
CA ASN A 454 16.65 17.09 -7.01
C ASN A 454 17.00 16.95 -8.50
N ASP A 455 18.02 16.17 -8.86
CA ASP A 455 18.37 15.92 -10.27
C ASP A 455 17.15 15.26 -10.98
N PRO A 456 16.77 15.73 -12.19
CA PRO A 456 15.62 15.18 -12.93
C PRO A 456 15.70 13.69 -13.23
N ARG A 457 16.88 13.08 -13.11
CA ARG A 457 17.10 11.62 -13.26
C ARG A 457 16.82 10.85 -11.98
N MET A 458 16.70 11.55 -10.84
CA MET A 458 16.43 10.93 -9.55
C MET A 458 14.93 10.65 -9.35
N PRO A 459 14.55 9.50 -8.75
CA PRO A 459 13.15 9.16 -8.48
C PRO A 459 12.61 9.79 -7.18
N THR A 460 13.26 10.83 -6.70
CA THR A 460 12.78 11.66 -5.59
C THR A 460 11.61 12.51 -6.05
N ILE A 461 10.77 12.95 -5.12
CA ILE A 461 9.65 13.86 -5.44
C ILE A 461 10.21 15.17 -6.03
N ASP A 462 11.30 15.69 -5.45
CA ASP A 462 11.99 16.89 -5.95
C ASP A 462 12.55 16.69 -7.37
N GLY A 463 13.14 15.53 -7.66
CA GLY A 463 13.62 15.18 -8.99
C GLY A 463 12.50 15.07 -10.01
N LEU A 464 11.40 14.44 -9.64
CA LEU A 464 10.20 14.36 -10.49
C LEU A 464 9.59 15.73 -10.73
N ARG A 465 9.46 16.58 -9.69
CA ARG A 465 9.00 17.96 -9.78
C ARG A 465 9.87 18.77 -10.76
N ARG A 466 11.18 18.68 -10.63
CA ARG A 466 12.13 19.36 -11.52
C ARG A 466 12.08 18.82 -12.96
N ARG A 467 11.75 17.55 -13.14
CA ARG A 467 11.51 16.92 -14.45
C ARG A 467 10.20 17.37 -15.10
N GLY A 468 9.31 18.06 -14.37
CA GLY A 468 8.04 18.58 -14.86
C GLY A 468 6.81 17.76 -14.48
N TYR A 469 6.93 16.80 -13.54
CA TYR A 469 5.76 16.10 -13.01
C TYR A 469 4.94 17.03 -12.14
N THR A 470 3.63 16.92 -12.27
CA THR A 470 2.66 17.67 -11.47
C THR A 470 2.22 16.86 -10.23
N PRO A 471 1.75 17.54 -9.16
CA PRO A 471 1.16 16.86 -8.01
C PRO A 471 0.01 15.94 -8.41
N ASP A 472 -0.88 16.40 -9.29
CA ASP A 472 -2.03 15.62 -9.74
C ASP A 472 -1.62 14.37 -10.52
N ALA A 473 -0.60 14.46 -11.36
CA ALA A 473 -0.09 13.30 -12.09
C ALA A 473 0.45 12.21 -11.14
N ILE A 474 1.19 12.61 -10.09
CA ILE A 474 1.72 11.69 -9.08
C ILE A 474 0.57 11.09 -8.25
N ASN A 475 -0.37 11.91 -7.79
CA ASN A 475 -1.51 11.45 -7.01
C ASN A 475 -2.41 10.51 -7.81
N ASN A 476 -2.73 10.83 -9.07
CA ASN A 476 -3.51 9.97 -9.97
C ASN A 476 -2.80 8.64 -10.29
N PHE A 477 -1.48 8.67 -10.45
CA PHE A 477 -0.70 7.44 -10.59
C PHE A 477 -0.84 6.55 -9.35
N VAL A 478 -0.68 7.13 -8.16
CA VAL A 478 -0.78 6.40 -6.89
C VAL A 478 -2.19 5.85 -6.67
N ASP A 479 -3.23 6.62 -6.98
CA ASP A 479 -4.62 6.17 -6.90
C ASP A 479 -4.89 4.99 -7.85
N ARG A 480 -4.36 5.05 -9.06
CA ARG A 480 -4.46 3.96 -10.04
C ARG A 480 -3.73 2.69 -9.59
N VAL A 481 -2.59 2.82 -8.92
CA VAL A 481 -1.86 1.68 -8.34
C VAL A 481 -2.65 1.06 -7.20
N GLY A 482 -3.32 1.89 -6.42
CA GLY A 482 -4.13 1.49 -5.28
C GLY A 482 -3.32 0.91 -4.12
N VAL A 483 -4.04 0.37 -3.13
CA VAL A 483 -3.48 -0.23 -1.92
C VAL A 483 -3.81 -1.71 -1.86
N THR A 484 -2.81 -2.55 -1.63
CA THR A 484 -2.95 -4.01 -1.60
C THR A 484 -2.04 -4.62 -0.54
N ARG A 485 -2.37 -5.85 -0.08
CA ARG A 485 -1.52 -6.69 0.78
C ARG A 485 -0.95 -7.91 0.06
N ARG A 486 -1.04 -7.98 -1.26
CA ARG A 486 -0.64 -9.18 -2.05
C ARG A 486 0.87 -9.44 -2.12
N GLY A 487 1.65 -8.91 -1.19
CA GLY A 487 3.10 -9.04 -1.14
C GLY A 487 3.84 -7.84 -1.73
N ASN A 488 5.17 -7.78 -1.50
CA ASN A 488 6.03 -6.69 -1.94
C ASN A 488 6.68 -6.92 -3.32
N GLU A 489 6.30 -7.98 -4.01
CA GLU A 489 6.95 -8.42 -5.27
C GLU A 489 6.32 -7.82 -6.53
N ASN A 490 5.16 -7.19 -6.41
CA ASN A 490 4.49 -6.59 -7.56
C ASN A 490 5.26 -5.38 -8.07
N ILE A 491 5.70 -5.45 -9.34
CA ILE A 491 6.39 -4.37 -10.02
C ILE A 491 5.41 -3.69 -10.98
N ILE A 492 5.15 -2.41 -10.74
CA ILE A 492 4.32 -1.57 -11.61
C ILE A 492 5.18 -1.00 -12.73
N SER A 493 4.67 -1.03 -13.97
CA SER A 493 5.40 -0.43 -15.09
C SER A 493 5.53 1.09 -14.93
N ILE A 494 6.72 1.63 -15.17
CA ILE A 494 6.98 3.08 -15.21
C ILE A 494 6.07 3.81 -16.19
N THR A 495 5.60 3.12 -17.24
CA THR A 495 4.70 3.69 -18.23
C THR A 495 3.37 4.17 -17.63
N TRP A 496 2.95 3.62 -16.50
CA TRP A 496 1.76 4.11 -15.80
C TRP A 496 1.96 5.52 -15.25
N LEU A 497 3.13 5.79 -14.67
CA LEU A 497 3.51 7.13 -14.20
C LEU A 497 3.66 8.10 -15.38
N GLU A 498 4.31 7.65 -16.46
CA GLU A 498 4.48 8.45 -17.67
C GLU A 498 3.14 8.77 -18.36
N ASN A 499 2.20 7.84 -18.36
CA ASN A 499 0.85 8.08 -18.86
C ASN A 499 0.07 9.06 -17.98
N SER A 500 0.24 8.98 -16.65
CA SER A 500 -0.44 9.91 -15.74
C SER A 500 0.01 11.36 -15.97
N ILE A 501 1.32 11.61 -16.14
CA ILE A 501 1.80 12.97 -16.45
C ILE A 501 1.38 13.42 -17.84
N ARG A 502 1.41 12.53 -18.85
CA ARG A 502 0.97 12.86 -20.21
C ARG A 502 -0.50 13.28 -20.21
N THR A 503 -1.37 12.50 -19.55
CA THR A 503 -2.80 12.83 -19.46
C THR A 503 -3.05 14.14 -18.73
N ASP A 504 -2.32 14.41 -17.64
CA ASP A 504 -2.49 15.66 -16.89
C ASP A 504 -2.03 16.87 -17.70
N LEU A 505 -0.88 16.79 -18.37
CA LEU A 505 -0.34 17.88 -19.21
C LEU A 505 -1.19 18.10 -20.47
N ASP A 506 -1.73 17.04 -21.08
CA ASP A 506 -2.63 17.19 -22.23
C ASP A 506 -3.86 18.06 -21.91
N ASN A 507 -4.34 17.98 -20.66
CA ASN A 507 -5.51 18.72 -20.21
C ASN A 507 -5.16 20.15 -19.73
N LYS A 508 -3.98 20.37 -19.16
CA LYS A 508 -3.67 21.59 -18.38
C LYS A 508 -2.58 22.45 -19.01
N ALA A 509 -1.63 21.84 -19.76
CA ALA A 509 -0.48 22.58 -20.24
C ALA A 509 -0.86 23.58 -21.35
N PRO A 510 -0.36 24.83 -21.32
CA PRO A 510 -0.54 25.76 -22.42
C PRO A 510 0.17 25.22 -23.67
N ARG A 511 -0.50 25.28 -24.80
CA ARG A 511 0.06 24.85 -26.09
C ARG A 511 0.63 26.03 -26.81
N THR A 512 1.92 25.99 -27.09
CA THR A 512 2.64 27.05 -27.76
C THR A 512 3.31 26.51 -29.03
N MET A 513 3.17 27.23 -30.12
CA MET A 513 3.93 26.94 -31.34
C MET A 513 5.34 27.50 -31.19
N ALA A 514 6.32 26.69 -31.53
CA ALA A 514 7.73 27.15 -31.61
C ALA A 514 8.30 26.79 -32.98
N VAL A 515 9.04 27.71 -33.56
CA VAL A 515 9.81 27.49 -34.78
C VAL A 515 11.27 27.52 -34.42
N ILE A 516 11.99 26.46 -34.79
CA ILE A 516 13.44 26.39 -34.56
C ILE A 516 14.15 26.97 -35.82
N ASP A 517 15.01 27.96 -35.61
CA ASP A 517 15.79 28.54 -36.66
C ASP A 517 17.25 28.02 -36.59
N PRO A 518 17.85 27.57 -37.70
CA PRO A 518 17.25 27.46 -39.02
C PRO A 518 16.32 26.26 -39.18
N LEU A 519 15.21 26.53 -39.85
CA LEU A 519 14.28 25.47 -40.28
C LEU A 519 14.95 24.74 -41.44
N LYS A 520 15.32 23.49 -41.28
CA LYS A 520 15.87 22.62 -42.31
C LYS A 520 14.78 21.80 -42.96
#